data_2fb363f308bbacae1c29f566c9c4dcc9
#
_entry.id   2fb363f308bbacae1c29f566c9c4dcc9
#
_cell.length_a   1.000
_cell.length_b   1.000
_cell.length_c   1.000
_cell.angle_alpha   90.00
_cell.angle_beta   90.00
_cell.angle_gamma   90.00
#
_symmetry.space_group_name_H-M   'P 1'
#
loop_
_entity.id
_entity.type
_entity.pdbx_description
1 polymer ?
#
loop_
_entity_poly.entity_id
_entity_poly.type
_entity_poly.pdbx_seq_one_letter_code
_entity_poly.pdbx_strand_id
1 'polypeptide(L)'
;MATRAVYEFFGKNDQRLLSVYIHYDGYPEGAAMYFKKALDQTPNYLKAENEYEHEMHGNQFITNFIRYNEYAEITRGSEIHLDLEYVYKISIFSKQITTLQLNWDRVDASDKCLYELDNQAEFLDEIETCSIAQFLERHNEVIEFYNKKNKNQVCTDGAIQKN
;
A
#
# COMPACT_ATOMS: atom_id res chain seq x y z
N MET A 1 16.78 -2.03 7.59
CA MET A 1 15.76 -1.40 8.45
C MET A 1 14.40 -1.75 7.83
N ALA A 2 13.41 -2.15 8.61
CA ALA A 2 12.09 -2.45 8.05
C ALA A 2 11.35 -1.14 7.80
N THR A 3 10.99 -0.84 6.56
CA THR A 3 10.19 0.34 6.20
C THR A 3 8.74 0.04 6.47
N ARG A 4 8.10 0.83 7.32
CA ARG A 4 6.73 0.62 7.77
C ARG A 4 5.78 1.59 7.09
N ALA A 5 4.58 1.11 6.78
CA ALA A 5 3.56 1.93 6.14
C ALA A 5 2.15 1.64 6.65
N VAL A 6 1.28 2.65 6.55
CA VAL A 6 -0.16 2.50 6.69
C VAL A 6 -0.83 2.79 5.36
N TYR A 7 -1.79 1.96 4.99
CA TYR A 7 -2.64 2.08 3.81
C TYR A 7 -4.05 2.42 4.28
N GLU A 8 -4.50 3.63 3.98
CA GLU A 8 -5.82 4.13 4.35
C GLU A 8 -6.73 4.15 3.13
N PHE A 9 -7.79 3.37 3.16
CA PHE A 9 -8.75 3.26 2.07
C PHE A 9 -9.96 4.15 2.32
N PHE A 10 -10.27 4.97 1.33
CA PHE A 10 -11.37 5.94 1.38
C PHE A 10 -12.44 5.60 0.34
N GLY A 11 -13.69 5.66 0.77
CA GLY A 11 -14.87 5.54 -0.07
C GLY A 11 -15.29 6.87 -0.68
N LYS A 12 -16.57 6.93 -1.06
CA LYS A 12 -17.20 8.17 -1.53
C LYS A 12 -17.19 9.23 -0.42
N ASN A 13 -17.00 10.49 -0.80
CA ASN A 13 -16.96 11.65 0.11
C ASN A 13 -15.83 11.58 1.16
N ASP A 14 -14.69 11.02 0.80
CA ASP A 14 -13.51 10.93 1.66
C ASP A 14 -13.74 10.24 3.02
N GLN A 15 -14.76 9.39 3.10
CA GLN A 15 -14.99 8.56 4.27
C GLN A 15 -13.93 7.47 4.34
N ARG A 16 -13.12 7.45 5.40
CA ARG A 16 -12.17 6.36 5.65
C ARG A 16 -12.94 5.07 5.97
N LEU A 17 -12.75 4.06 5.14
CA LEU A 17 -13.41 2.75 5.24
C LEU A 17 -12.59 1.79 6.10
N LEU A 18 -11.28 1.79 5.89
CA LEU A 18 -10.36 0.86 6.54
C LEU A 18 -8.94 1.41 6.51
N SER A 19 -8.14 1.03 7.50
CA SER A 19 -6.70 1.23 7.50
C SER A 19 -5.97 -0.08 7.75
N VAL A 20 -4.86 -0.29 7.05
CA VAL A 20 -4.02 -1.48 7.11
C VAL A 20 -2.58 -1.07 7.37
N TYR A 21 -1.97 -1.65 8.40
CA TYR A 21 -0.56 -1.47 8.72
C TYR A 21 0.25 -2.63 8.19
N ILE A 22 1.42 -2.33 7.63
CA ILE A 22 2.38 -3.32 7.13
C ILE A 22 3.78 -2.99 7.66
N HIS A 23 4.41 -3.96 8.31
CA HIS A 23 5.72 -3.82 8.97
C HIS A 23 6.91 -3.75 8.01
N TYR A 24 6.78 -4.31 6.79
CA TYR A 24 7.90 -4.50 5.87
C TYR A 24 7.56 -3.95 4.49
N ASP A 25 8.61 -3.53 3.78
CA ASP A 25 8.50 -3.10 2.38
C ASP A 25 7.45 -1.99 2.14
N GLY A 26 7.30 -1.08 3.12
CA GLY A 26 6.37 0.04 3.05
C GLY A 26 6.80 1.17 2.10
N TYR A 27 7.99 1.12 1.50
CA TYR A 27 8.44 2.05 0.47
C TYR A 27 7.65 1.89 -0.84
N PRO A 28 7.65 2.88 -1.74
CA PRO A 28 6.76 2.89 -2.92
C PRO A 28 6.84 1.65 -3.81
N GLU A 29 8.03 1.07 -4.02
CA GLU A 29 8.21 -0.16 -4.79
C GLU A 29 7.55 -1.37 -4.10
N GLY A 30 7.68 -1.47 -2.78
CA GLY A 30 7.01 -2.51 -2.00
C GLY A 30 5.50 -2.33 -2.00
N ALA A 31 5.02 -1.09 -1.83
CA ALA A 31 3.60 -0.75 -1.92
C ALA A 31 3.01 -1.13 -3.29
N ALA A 32 3.75 -0.88 -4.39
CA ALA A 32 3.32 -1.27 -5.72
C ALA A 32 3.11 -2.79 -5.85
N MET A 33 3.97 -3.59 -5.20
CA MET A 33 3.79 -5.05 -5.16
C MET A 33 2.51 -5.45 -4.43
N TYR A 34 2.19 -4.79 -3.32
CA TYR A 34 0.96 -5.06 -2.57
C TYR A 34 -0.29 -4.69 -3.36
N PHE A 35 -0.29 -3.52 -4.02
CA PHE A 35 -1.38 -3.12 -4.90
C PHE A 35 -1.53 -4.06 -6.09
N LYS A 36 -0.42 -4.47 -6.72
CA LYS A 36 -0.45 -5.40 -7.86
C LYS A 36 -1.07 -6.74 -7.50
N LYS A 37 -0.69 -7.34 -6.38
CA LYS A 37 -1.28 -8.59 -5.88
C LYS A 37 -2.81 -8.47 -5.71
N ALA A 38 -3.29 -7.37 -5.13
CA ALA A 38 -4.71 -7.13 -4.94
C ALA A 38 -5.45 -6.95 -6.29
N LEU A 39 -4.86 -6.19 -7.21
CA LEU A 39 -5.44 -5.94 -8.54
C LEU A 39 -5.51 -7.19 -9.41
N ASP A 40 -4.52 -8.07 -9.35
CA ASP A 40 -4.53 -9.33 -10.09
C ASP A 40 -5.71 -10.23 -9.71
N GLN A 41 -6.21 -10.07 -8.48
CA GLN A 41 -7.38 -10.76 -7.94
C GLN A 41 -8.69 -9.94 -8.10
N THR A 42 -8.59 -8.71 -8.64
CA THR A 42 -9.74 -7.82 -8.85
C THR A 42 -9.68 -7.19 -10.25
N PRO A 43 -9.69 -7.99 -11.33
CA PRO A 43 -9.38 -7.52 -12.70
C PRO A 43 -10.37 -6.47 -13.24
N ASN A 44 -11.56 -6.39 -12.67
CA ASN A 44 -12.59 -5.44 -13.10
C ASN A 44 -12.55 -4.11 -12.32
N TYR A 45 -11.76 -3.99 -11.27
CA TYR A 45 -11.76 -2.79 -10.44
C TYR A 45 -11.36 -1.54 -11.23
N LEU A 46 -10.27 -1.60 -12.00
CA LEU A 46 -9.83 -0.43 -12.80
C LEU A 46 -10.77 -0.11 -13.98
N LYS A 47 -11.61 -1.06 -14.38
CA LYS A 47 -12.57 -0.93 -15.48
C LYS A 47 -13.96 -0.49 -15.03
N ALA A 48 -14.21 -0.40 -13.73
CA ALA A 48 -15.51 0.03 -13.19
C ALA A 48 -15.88 1.42 -13.73
N GLU A 49 -17.11 1.58 -14.22
CA GLU A 49 -17.60 2.78 -14.89
C GLU A 49 -18.71 3.49 -14.12
N ASN A 50 -19.48 2.77 -13.31
CA ASN A 50 -20.59 3.33 -12.55
C ASN A 50 -20.38 3.18 -11.04
N GLU A 51 -21.17 3.92 -10.26
CA GLU A 51 -21.03 4.01 -8.80
C GLU A 51 -21.13 2.64 -8.12
N TYR A 52 -22.05 1.80 -8.53
CA TYR A 52 -22.23 0.46 -7.98
C TYR A 52 -21.01 -0.43 -8.23
N GLU A 53 -20.45 -0.41 -9.44
CA GLU A 53 -19.25 -1.16 -9.78
C GLU A 53 -18.02 -0.65 -9.02
N HIS A 54 -17.87 0.68 -8.87
CA HIS A 54 -16.80 1.27 -8.09
C HIS A 54 -16.84 0.79 -6.64
N GLU A 55 -18.01 0.80 -6.02
CA GLU A 55 -18.19 0.36 -4.65
C GLU A 55 -17.93 -1.15 -4.52
N MET A 56 -18.57 -1.97 -5.36
CA MET A 56 -18.46 -3.42 -5.32
C MET A 56 -17.01 -3.88 -5.55
N HIS A 57 -16.39 -3.44 -6.64
CA HIS A 57 -15.02 -3.84 -6.97
C HIS A 57 -13.97 -3.17 -6.08
N GLY A 58 -14.24 -1.96 -5.59
CA GLY A 58 -13.39 -1.29 -4.61
C GLY A 58 -13.33 -2.06 -3.28
N ASN A 59 -14.47 -2.54 -2.79
CA ASN A 59 -14.53 -3.37 -1.59
C ASN A 59 -13.84 -4.73 -1.79
N GLN A 60 -13.97 -5.33 -2.98
CA GLN A 60 -13.22 -6.54 -3.35
C GLN A 60 -11.71 -6.28 -3.39
N PHE A 61 -11.29 -5.14 -3.92
CA PHE A 61 -9.89 -4.73 -3.95
C PHE A 61 -9.30 -4.61 -2.54
N ILE A 62 -10.00 -3.94 -1.60
CA ILE A 62 -9.57 -3.85 -0.20
C ILE A 62 -9.47 -5.25 0.42
N THR A 63 -10.48 -6.10 0.23
CA THR A 63 -10.48 -7.46 0.74
C THR A 63 -9.29 -8.27 0.22
N ASN A 64 -9.00 -8.17 -1.07
CA ASN A 64 -7.87 -8.86 -1.69
C ASN A 64 -6.53 -8.24 -1.27
N PHE A 65 -6.46 -6.93 -1.02
CA PHE A 65 -5.27 -6.30 -0.47
C PHE A 65 -4.85 -6.94 0.86
N ILE A 66 -5.81 -7.14 1.77
CA ILE A 66 -5.54 -7.80 3.06
C ILE A 66 -5.21 -9.29 2.86
N ARG A 67 -6.03 -9.99 2.07
CA ARG A 67 -5.93 -11.45 1.90
C ARG A 67 -4.60 -11.91 1.30
N TYR A 68 -4.05 -11.15 0.37
CA TYR A 68 -2.86 -11.53 -0.39
C TYR A 68 -1.57 -10.84 0.08
N ASN A 69 -1.63 -10.09 1.19
CA ASN A 69 -0.47 -9.50 1.83
C ASN A 69 -0.34 -10.06 3.26
N GLU A 70 0.58 -11.00 3.43
CA GLU A 70 0.73 -11.83 4.66
C GLU A 70 0.93 -11.03 5.95
N TYR A 71 1.49 -9.82 5.84
CA TYR A 71 1.81 -8.97 7.00
C TYR A 71 0.84 -7.81 7.18
N ALA A 72 -0.32 -7.90 6.52
CA ALA A 72 -1.35 -6.87 6.60
C ALA A 72 -2.12 -6.99 7.92
N GLU A 73 -2.08 -5.96 8.75
CA GLU A 73 -2.79 -5.86 10.02
C GLU A 73 -3.81 -4.72 9.96
N ILE A 74 -5.08 -5.00 10.32
CA ILE A 74 -6.09 -3.94 10.40
C ILE A 74 -5.76 -3.03 11.57
N THR A 75 -5.75 -1.73 11.31
CA THR A 75 -5.47 -0.68 12.29
C THR A 75 -6.53 0.41 12.28
N ARG A 76 -6.51 1.29 13.28
CA ARG A 76 -7.44 2.44 13.34
C ARG A 76 -7.06 3.54 12.34
N GLY A 77 -5.78 3.71 12.06
CA GLY A 77 -5.26 4.71 11.14
C GLY A 77 -3.78 4.99 11.37
N SER A 78 -3.22 5.87 10.55
CA SER A 78 -1.82 6.27 10.65
C SER A 78 -1.50 7.01 11.96
N GLU A 79 -2.49 7.66 12.54
CA GLU A 79 -2.36 8.48 13.76
C GLU A 79 -1.95 7.70 15.02
N ILE A 80 -2.09 6.38 15.04
CA ILE A 80 -1.73 5.55 16.21
C ILE A 80 -0.36 4.86 16.08
N HIS A 81 0.30 5.01 14.96
CA HIS A 81 1.61 4.42 14.72
C HIS A 81 2.70 5.49 14.80
N LEU A 82 3.71 5.26 15.65
CA LEU A 82 4.79 6.22 15.92
C LEU A 82 6.09 5.94 15.12
N ASP A 83 6.05 4.95 14.23
CA ASP A 83 7.23 4.48 13.51
C ASP A 83 7.00 4.35 12.00
N LEU A 84 6.04 5.14 11.49
CA LEU A 84 5.72 5.15 10.06
C LEU A 84 6.74 5.94 9.27
N GLU A 85 7.14 5.38 8.14
CA GLU A 85 7.90 6.10 7.12
C GLU A 85 6.99 6.57 5.98
N TYR A 86 5.93 5.80 5.67
CA TYR A 86 4.99 6.11 4.60
C TYR A 86 3.53 5.95 5.04
N VAL A 87 2.68 6.79 4.45
CA VAL A 87 1.23 6.64 4.48
C VAL A 87 0.69 6.73 3.06
N TYR A 88 -0.10 5.74 2.66
CA TYR A 88 -0.79 5.71 1.38
C TYR A 88 -2.27 5.94 1.61
N LYS A 89 -2.82 7.02 1.05
CA LYS A 89 -4.25 7.29 1.04
C LYS A 89 -4.83 6.88 -0.30
N ILE A 90 -5.72 5.91 -0.30
CA ILE A 90 -6.26 5.28 -1.50
C ILE A 90 -7.75 5.60 -1.62
N SER A 91 -8.15 6.41 -2.59
CA SER A 91 -9.56 6.60 -2.95
C SER A 91 -10.00 5.47 -3.87
N ILE A 92 -10.91 4.61 -3.38
CA ILE A 92 -11.41 3.49 -4.20
C ILE A 92 -12.34 3.93 -5.32
N PHE A 93 -12.93 5.12 -5.22
CA PHE A 93 -13.78 5.69 -6.26
C PHE A 93 -12.98 6.35 -7.39
N SER A 94 -12.11 7.29 -7.05
CA SER A 94 -11.28 7.98 -8.04
C SER A 94 -10.10 7.14 -8.53
N LYS A 95 -9.84 5.98 -7.87
CA LYS A 95 -8.69 5.10 -8.17
C LYS A 95 -7.36 5.83 -8.06
N GLN A 96 -7.27 6.76 -7.11
CA GLN A 96 -6.07 7.56 -6.85
C GLN A 96 -5.36 7.11 -5.57
N ILE A 97 -4.05 7.25 -5.59
CA ILE A 97 -3.17 7.08 -4.44
C ILE A 97 -2.51 8.42 -4.15
N THR A 98 -2.59 8.88 -2.92
CA THR A 98 -1.74 9.94 -2.38
C THR A 98 -0.69 9.30 -1.48
N THR A 99 0.57 9.48 -1.79
CA THR A 99 1.71 8.99 -1.02
C THR A 99 2.24 10.11 -0.13
N LEU A 100 2.29 9.85 1.17
CA LEU A 100 2.88 10.72 2.17
C LEU A 100 4.14 10.05 2.72
N GLN A 101 5.19 10.82 2.93
CA GLN A 101 6.45 10.35 3.49
C GLN A 101 6.82 11.19 4.72
N LEU A 102 7.41 10.52 5.73
CA LEU A 102 7.93 11.19 6.90
C LEU A 102 9.10 12.12 6.51
N ASN A 103 8.97 13.38 6.89
CA ASN A 103 10.03 14.38 6.69
C ASN A 103 10.99 14.36 7.89
N TRP A 104 12.10 13.66 7.72
CA TRP A 104 13.12 13.52 8.75
C TRP A 104 13.75 14.85 9.15
N ASP A 105 13.95 15.80 8.22
CA ASP A 105 14.51 17.11 8.54
C ASP A 105 13.62 17.89 9.52
N ARG A 106 12.29 17.73 9.39
CA ARG A 106 11.33 18.35 10.33
C ARG A 106 11.31 17.63 11.67
N VAL A 107 11.44 16.30 11.67
CA VAL A 107 11.57 15.50 12.91
C VAL A 107 12.82 15.92 13.65
N ASP A 108 13.97 15.96 12.99
CA ASP A 108 15.25 16.36 13.57
C ASP A 108 15.22 17.80 14.10
N ALA A 109 14.59 18.72 13.37
CA ALA A 109 14.44 20.13 13.79
C ALA A 109 13.51 20.30 15.01
N SER A 110 12.71 19.30 15.37
CA SER A 110 11.82 19.35 16.55
C SER A 110 12.51 19.07 17.88
N ASP A 111 13.79 18.66 17.85
CA ASP A 111 14.54 18.18 19.02
C ASP A 111 13.85 17.04 19.79
N LYS A 112 12.88 16.37 19.20
CA LYS A 112 12.15 15.24 19.76
C LYS A 112 12.52 13.95 19.05
N CYS A 113 12.59 12.84 19.76
CA CYS A 113 12.66 11.55 19.10
C CYS A 113 11.27 11.18 18.55
N LEU A 114 11.25 10.29 17.55
CA LEU A 114 10.03 9.91 16.84
C LEU A 114 8.89 9.46 17.77
N TYR A 115 9.23 8.81 18.89
CA TYR A 115 8.27 8.31 19.89
C TYR A 115 7.75 9.38 20.85
N GLU A 116 8.30 10.58 20.82
CA GLU A 116 7.89 11.72 21.66
C GLU A 116 7.01 12.71 20.88
N LEU A 117 6.75 12.43 19.59
CA LEU A 117 5.88 13.26 18.77
C LEU A 117 4.41 12.98 19.13
N ASP A 118 3.71 14.01 19.58
CA ASP A 118 2.29 13.92 19.93
C ASP A 118 1.39 13.60 18.72
N ASN A 119 1.82 14.03 17.51
CA ASN A 119 1.10 13.81 16.27
C ASN A 119 2.08 13.67 15.10
N GLN A 120 2.39 12.44 14.74
CA GLN A 120 3.32 12.15 13.65
C GLN A 120 2.80 12.61 12.28
N ALA A 121 1.48 12.73 12.10
CA ALA A 121 0.89 13.17 10.85
C ALA A 121 1.32 14.60 10.46
N GLU A 122 1.71 15.44 11.42
CA GLU A 122 2.23 16.80 11.15
C GLU A 122 3.59 16.81 10.47
N PHE A 123 4.31 15.70 10.50
CA PHE A 123 5.65 15.52 9.93
C PHE A 123 5.62 14.74 8.60
N LEU A 124 4.43 14.37 8.12
CA LEU A 124 4.25 13.74 6.82
C LEU A 124 4.09 14.80 5.73
N ASP A 125 4.89 14.69 4.68
CA ASP A 125 4.76 15.50 3.48
C ASP A 125 4.15 14.67 2.36
N GLU A 126 3.23 15.27 1.60
CA GLU A 126 2.74 14.69 0.36
C GLU A 126 3.84 14.72 -0.69
N ILE A 127 4.27 13.56 -1.14
CA ILE A 127 5.30 13.44 -2.17
C ILE A 127 4.72 13.18 -3.55
N GLU A 128 3.51 12.62 -3.62
CA GLU A 128 2.88 12.26 -4.89
C GLU A 128 1.38 12.05 -4.73
N THR A 129 0.61 12.47 -5.76
CA THR A 129 -0.76 12.02 -6.01
C THR A 129 -0.91 11.61 -7.47
N CYS A 130 -1.30 10.35 -7.72
CA CYS A 130 -1.48 9.79 -9.06
C CYS A 130 -2.54 8.69 -9.09
N SER A 131 -2.93 8.23 -10.28
CA SER A 131 -3.81 7.06 -10.38
C SER A 131 -3.07 5.78 -9.97
N ILE A 132 -3.82 4.77 -9.48
CA ILE A 132 -3.26 3.44 -9.18
C ILE A 132 -2.52 2.87 -10.40
N ALA A 133 -3.06 3.05 -11.60
CA ALA A 133 -2.42 2.59 -12.83
C ALA A 133 -1.06 3.25 -13.08
N GLN A 134 -0.98 4.59 -12.94
CA GLN A 134 0.27 5.33 -13.08
C GLN A 134 1.29 4.96 -12.01
N PHE A 135 0.83 4.75 -10.76
CA PHE A 135 1.70 4.30 -9.68
C PHE A 135 2.35 2.94 -10.01
N LEU A 136 1.56 1.97 -10.49
CA LEU A 136 2.09 0.66 -10.88
C LEU A 136 3.00 0.71 -12.10
N GLU A 137 2.66 1.52 -13.11
CA GLU A 137 3.50 1.68 -14.31
C GLU A 137 4.89 2.19 -13.94
N ARG A 138 4.97 3.15 -13.03
CA ARG A 138 6.22 3.75 -12.55
C ARG A 138 7.13 2.75 -11.84
N HIS A 139 6.54 1.75 -11.17
CA HIS A 139 7.26 0.69 -10.44
C HIS A 139 7.27 -0.66 -11.17
N ASN A 140 6.95 -0.68 -12.47
CA ASN A 140 6.79 -1.92 -13.25
C ASN A 140 8.07 -2.78 -13.30
N GLU A 141 9.24 -2.17 -13.38
CA GLU A 141 10.52 -2.91 -13.42
C GLU A 141 10.72 -3.77 -12.17
N VAL A 142 10.38 -3.23 -10.99
CA VAL A 142 10.47 -3.96 -9.71
C VAL A 142 9.44 -5.07 -9.67
N ILE A 143 8.20 -4.80 -10.09
CA ILE A 143 7.12 -5.79 -10.18
C ILE A 143 7.53 -6.96 -11.08
N GLU A 144 8.11 -6.69 -12.25
CA GLU A 144 8.60 -7.72 -13.17
C GLU A 144 9.74 -8.55 -12.58
N PHE A 145 10.67 -7.90 -11.88
CA PHE A 145 11.77 -8.60 -11.21
C PHE A 145 11.25 -9.63 -10.19
N TYR A 146 10.32 -9.24 -9.32
CA TYR A 146 9.72 -10.14 -8.33
C TYR A 146 8.93 -11.26 -8.98
N ASN A 147 8.19 -11.00 -10.04
CA ASN A 147 7.44 -12.02 -10.78
C ASN A 147 8.36 -13.07 -11.42
N LYS A 148 9.51 -12.66 -11.95
CA LYS A 148 10.53 -13.58 -12.50
C LYS A 148 11.16 -14.44 -11.41
N LYS A 149 11.48 -13.86 -10.25
CA LYS A 149 12.05 -14.57 -9.11
C LYS A 149 11.11 -15.67 -8.59
N ASN A 150 9.84 -15.35 -8.43
CA ASN A 150 8.83 -16.30 -7.94
C ASN A 150 8.58 -17.44 -8.93
N LYS A 151 8.59 -17.18 -10.23
CA LYS A 151 8.47 -18.25 -11.26
C LYS A 151 9.64 -19.23 -11.21
N ASN A 152 10.85 -18.75 -10.96
CA ASN A 152 12.04 -19.60 -10.89
C ASN A 152 12.06 -20.47 -9.59
N GLN A 153 11.50 -19.99 -8.49
CA GLN A 153 11.39 -20.76 -7.26
C GLN A 153 10.40 -21.93 -7.39
N VAL A 154 9.25 -21.72 -8.02
CA VAL A 154 8.26 -22.80 -8.27
C VAL A 154 8.82 -23.91 -9.17
N CYS A 155 9.73 -23.59 -10.10
CA CYS A 155 10.37 -24.59 -10.95
C CYS A 155 11.42 -25.46 -10.22
N THR A 156 12.07 -24.93 -9.18
CA THR A 156 13.07 -25.67 -8.40
C THR A 156 12.43 -26.60 -7.37
N ASP A 157 11.31 -26.23 -6.78
CA ASP A 157 10.60 -27.05 -5.79
C ASP A 157 9.84 -28.22 -6.43
N GLY A 158 9.45 -28.10 -7.70
CA GLY A 158 8.82 -29.18 -8.47
C GLY A 158 9.79 -30.28 -8.94
N ALA A 159 11.11 -30.05 -8.88
CA ALA A 159 12.12 -31.03 -9.34
C ALA A 159 12.57 -32.02 -8.24
N ILE A 160 12.21 -31.84 -6.99
CA ILE A 160 12.68 -32.65 -5.85
C ILE A 160 11.71 -33.81 -5.51
N GLN A 161 10.55 -33.93 -6.16
CA GLN A 161 9.58 -35.01 -5.89
C GLN A 161 9.54 -36.13 -6.94
N LYS A 162 10.66 -36.45 -7.59
CA LYS A 162 10.77 -37.66 -8.42
C LYS A 162 12.11 -38.34 -8.17
N ASN A 163 12.19 -39.06 -7.05
CA ASN A 163 13.06 -40.21 -6.88
C ASN A 163 12.49 -41.12 -5.78
#